data_e3f755f5df6ec202dd1e0693ea76d918
#
_entry.id   e3f755f5df6ec202dd1e0693ea76d918
#
_cell.length_a   1.000
_cell.length_b   1.000
_cell.length_c   1.000
_cell.angle_alpha   90.00
_cell.angle_beta   90.00
_cell.angle_gamma   90.00
#
_symmetry.space_group_name_H-M   'P 1'
#
loop_
_entity.id
_entity.type
_entity.pdbx_description
1 polymer ?
#
loop_
_entity_poly.entity_id
_entity_poly.type
_entity_poly.pdbx_seq_one_letter_code
_entity_poly.pdbx_strand_id
1 'polypeptide(L)'
;MLDIFVNTWGNYNENGADGGEWVTLPLEPDELEEVLVSIAKNMGDHDPEFAIHDYEWTCEWEGFEISEYDNIIELNEYCLKLSELSDYESKVYAAAVEYFGRDYVDIEDLDDFNLYEDITDNYDLGYYWAVESGCYETDNLGTLGRYIDYEAFGRDIAIEANGGFTSLGFIERC
;
A
#
# COMPACT_ATOMS: atom_id res chain seq x y z
N MET A 1 -3.87 -9.72 -0.76
CA MET A 1 -3.98 -10.76 0.30
C MET A 1 -2.60 -11.02 0.87
N LEU A 2 -2.53 -11.50 2.11
CA LEU A 2 -1.28 -11.78 2.82
C LEU A 2 -1.34 -13.22 3.34
N ASP A 3 -0.40 -14.04 2.92
CA ASP A 3 -0.18 -15.37 3.49
C ASP A 3 0.87 -15.26 4.60
N ILE A 4 0.57 -15.77 5.79
CA ILE A 4 1.48 -15.79 6.94
C ILE A 4 1.68 -17.20 7.44
N PHE A 5 2.93 -17.54 7.78
CA PHE A 5 3.24 -18.82 8.43
C PHE A 5 3.23 -18.63 9.95
N VAL A 6 2.21 -19.17 10.59
CA VAL A 6 1.93 -18.99 12.01
C VAL A 6 2.41 -20.20 12.81
N ASN A 7 3.11 -19.94 13.90
CA ASN A 7 3.49 -20.94 14.90
C ASN A 7 3.30 -20.34 16.30
N THR A 8 3.38 -21.16 17.35
CA THR A 8 3.52 -20.65 18.71
C THR A 8 4.98 -20.64 19.13
N TRP A 9 5.39 -19.70 19.97
CA TRP A 9 6.75 -19.65 20.53
C TRP A 9 7.08 -20.92 21.31
N GLY A 10 6.11 -21.50 22.01
CA GLY A 10 6.27 -22.75 22.72
C GLY A 10 6.68 -23.88 21.78
N ASN A 11 5.92 -24.09 20.71
CA ASN A 11 6.21 -25.12 19.72
C ASN A 11 7.51 -24.87 18.96
N TYR A 12 7.73 -23.60 18.54
CA TYR A 12 8.94 -23.23 17.79
C TYR A 12 10.23 -23.51 18.57
N ASN A 13 10.24 -23.19 19.86
CA ASN A 13 11.40 -23.44 20.73
C ASN A 13 11.72 -24.94 20.92
N GLU A 14 10.69 -25.80 20.85
CA GLU A 14 10.86 -27.23 21.03
C GLU A 14 11.09 -27.99 19.73
N ASN A 15 10.41 -27.59 18.65
CA ASN A 15 10.30 -28.36 17.41
C ASN A 15 10.72 -27.57 16.16
N GLY A 16 11.10 -26.27 16.30
CA GLY A 16 11.41 -25.41 15.18
C GLY A 16 10.15 -25.06 14.36
N ALA A 17 10.27 -25.05 13.04
CA ALA A 17 9.16 -24.75 12.14
C ALA A 17 8.11 -25.87 12.03
N ASP A 18 8.39 -27.07 12.59
CA ASP A 18 7.46 -28.19 12.50
C ASP A 18 6.17 -27.87 13.27
N GLY A 19 5.03 -28.11 12.63
CA GLY A 19 3.71 -27.91 13.21
C GLY A 19 3.11 -26.52 12.97
N GLY A 20 3.86 -25.55 12.42
CA GLY A 20 3.29 -24.29 11.96
C GLY A 20 2.37 -24.47 10.76
N GLU A 21 1.46 -23.54 10.56
CA GLU A 21 0.47 -23.58 9.48
C GLU A 21 0.46 -22.25 8.71
N TRP A 22 0.23 -22.30 7.39
CA TRP A 22 -0.02 -21.15 6.57
C TRP A 22 -1.47 -20.67 6.73
N VAL A 23 -1.64 -19.38 6.97
CA VAL A 23 -2.93 -18.70 7.11
C VAL A 23 -3.01 -17.58 6.11
N THR A 24 -4.05 -17.59 5.27
CA THR A 24 -4.30 -16.52 4.29
C THR A 24 -5.22 -15.47 4.90
N LEU A 25 -4.77 -14.22 4.96
CA LEU A 25 -5.53 -13.07 5.41
C LEU A 25 -6.05 -12.25 4.19
N PRO A 26 -7.22 -11.59 4.30
CA PRO A 26 -8.06 -11.50 5.49
C PRO A 26 -9.00 -12.69 5.68
N LEU A 27 -9.37 -12.92 6.95
CA LEU A 27 -10.44 -13.80 7.39
C LEU A 27 -11.45 -13.00 8.20
N GLU A 28 -12.70 -13.48 8.27
CA GLU A 28 -13.65 -12.95 9.25
C GLU A 28 -13.11 -13.15 10.67
N PRO A 29 -13.37 -12.21 11.62
CA PRO A 29 -12.77 -12.28 12.96
C PRO A 29 -13.01 -13.61 13.70
N ASP A 30 -14.23 -14.15 13.61
CA ASP A 30 -14.59 -15.41 14.23
C ASP A 30 -13.85 -16.59 13.58
N GLU A 31 -13.64 -16.55 12.26
CA GLU A 31 -12.90 -17.56 11.51
C GLU A 31 -11.40 -17.54 11.87
N LEU A 32 -10.82 -16.34 11.98
CA LEU A 32 -9.44 -16.19 12.42
C LEU A 32 -9.24 -16.76 13.82
N GLU A 33 -10.16 -16.49 14.76
CA GLU A 33 -10.08 -17.03 16.11
C GLU A 33 -10.14 -18.58 16.10
N GLU A 34 -11.04 -19.17 15.31
CA GLU A 34 -11.13 -20.63 15.16
C GLU A 34 -9.84 -21.24 14.61
N VAL A 35 -9.22 -20.60 13.60
CA VAL A 35 -7.95 -21.04 13.00
C VAL A 35 -6.82 -20.98 14.04
N LEU A 36 -6.66 -19.88 14.76
CA LEU A 36 -5.60 -19.72 15.77
C LEU A 36 -5.77 -20.72 16.92
N VAL A 37 -7.00 -20.94 17.39
CA VAL A 37 -7.32 -21.97 18.41
C VAL A 37 -6.99 -23.38 17.89
N SER A 38 -7.27 -23.68 16.62
CA SER A 38 -6.92 -24.97 16.01
C SER A 38 -5.41 -25.18 15.96
N ILE A 39 -4.65 -24.17 15.54
CA ILE A 39 -3.19 -24.19 15.49
C ILE A 39 -2.62 -24.48 16.89
N ALA A 40 -3.02 -23.72 17.91
CA ALA A 40 -2.56 -23.91 19.29
C ALA A 40 -2.89 -25.31 19.82
N LYS A 41 -4.10 -25.81 19.54
CA LYS A 41 -4.53 -27.14 19.95
C LYS A 41 -3.72 -28.25 19.29
N ASN A 42 -3.41 -28.10 17.98
CA ASN A 42 -2.61 -29.08 17.25
C ASN A 42 -1.18 -29.17 17.81
N MET A 43 -0.66 -28.07 18.33
CA MET A 43 0.66 -27.97 18.97
C MET A 43 0.63 -28.40 20.47
N GLY A 44 -0.56 -28.56 21.05
CA GLY A 44 -0.71 -28.87 22.49
C GLY A 44 -0.39 -27.68 23.40
N ASP A 45 -0.39 -26.47 22.83
CA ASP A 45 -0.12 -25.25 23.58
C ASP A 45 -1.42 -24.73 24.23
N HIS A 46 -1.37 -24.52 25.55
CA HIS A 46 -2.54 -24.12 26.36
C HIS A 46 -2.59 -22.60 26.65
N ASP A 47 -1.46 -21.90 26.43
CA ASP A 47 -1.33 -20.46 26.64
C ASP A 47 -0.47 -19.91 25.48
N PRO A 48 -1.01 -19.94 24.25
CA PRO A 48 -0.23 -19.71 23.05
C PRO A 48 0.16 -18.25 22.89
N GLU A 49 1.45 -18.00 22.70
CA GLU A 49 1.98 -16.77 22.13
C GLU A 49 2.30 -17.04 20.65
N PHE A 50 1.52 -16.47 19.75
CA PHE A 50 1.71 -16.66 18.30
C PHE A 50 2.85 -15.81 17.77
N ALA A 51 3.54 -16.37 16.77
CA ALA A 51 4.60 -15.71 16.01
C ALA A 51 4.43 -15.96 14.52
N ILE A 52 4.86 -14.99 13.71
CA ILE A 52 4.87 -15.08 12.25
C ILE A 52 6.30 -15.36 11.81
N HIS A 53 6.56 -16.56 11.28
CA HIS A 53 7.92 -16.96 10.91
C HIS A 53 8.24 -16.82 9.43
N ASP A 54 7.22 -16.65 8.59
CA ASP A 54 7.35 -16.36 7.16
C ASP A 54 6.08 -15.70 6.65
N TYR A 55 6.17 -14.98 5.52
CA TYR A 55 5.01 -14.35 4.92
C TYR A 55 5.20 -14.13 3.42
N GLU A 56 4.08 -14.04 2.69
CA GLU A 56 4.04 -13.73 1.27
C GLU A 56 2.86 -12.79 0.95
N TRP A 57 3.15 -11.64 0.34
CA TRP A 57 2.13 -10.77 -0.21
C TRP A 57 1.72 -11.24 -1.59
N THR A 58 0.42 -11.43 -1.81
CA THR A 58 -0.16 -11.87 -3.10
C THR A 58 -0.90 -10.73 -3.83
N CYS A 59 -0.58 -9.48 -3.52
CA CYS A 59 -1.10 -8.28 -4.17
C CYS A 59 -0.14 -7.80 -5.28
N GLU A 60 -0.65 -6.98 -6.22
CA GLU A 60 0.14 -6.46 -7.35
C GLU A 60 1.18 -5.39 -6.92
N TRP A 61 1.06 -4.83 -5.74
CA TRP A 61 2.00 -3.88 -5.17
C TRP A 61 2.79 -4.53 -4.03
N GLU A 62 4.02 -4.08 -3.83
CA GLU A 62 4.87 -4.59 -2.76
C GLU A 62 4.28 -4.23 -1.40
N GLY A 63 4.01 -5.25 -0.59
CA GLY A 63 3.60 -5.09 0.80
C GLY A 63 4.78 -4.62 1.67
N PHE A 64 4.47 -4.28 2.90
CA PHE A 64 5.49 -3.93 3.89
C PHE A 64 6.11 -5.18 4.54
N GLU A 65 7.22 -4.99 5.23
CA GLU A 65 7.84 -6.04 6.04
C GLU A 65 6.95 -6.40 7.23
N ILE A 66 6.77 -7.70 7.44
CA ILE A 66 6.07 -8.28 8.59
C ILE A 66 7.11 -8.79 9.58
N SER A 67 6.96 -8.38 10.84
CA SER A 67 7.79 -8.85 11.94
C SER A 67 7.22 -10.13 12.56
N GLU A 68 8.11 -10.97 13.10
CA GLU A 68 7.70 -12.16 13.87
C GLU A 68 6.85 -11.83 15.10
N TYR A 69 6.86 -10.58 15.56
CA TYR A 69 6.12 -10.08 16.72
C TYR A 69 4.86 -9.30 16.35
N ASP A 70 4.54 -9.16 15.06
CA ASP A 70 3.35 -8.42 14.65
C ASP A 70 2.07 -9.13 15.13
N ASN A 71 1.09 -8.31 15.49
CA ASN A 71 -0.19 -8.80 15.96
C ASN A 71 -1.03 -9.30 14.79
N ILE A 72 -1.30 -10.61 14.76
CA ILE A 72 -2.06 -11.26 13.67
C ILE A 72 -3.47 -10.68 13.53
N ILE A 73 -4.12 -10.29 14.65
CA ILE A 73 -5.46 -9.70 14.63
C ILE A 73 -5.41 -8.32 13.95
N GLU A 74 -4.46 -7.47 14.32
CA GLU A 74 -4.28 -6.14 13.71
C GLU A 74 -3.91 -6.25 12.23
N LEU A 75 -3.08 -7.23 11.86
CA LEU A 75 -2.78 -7.52 10.46
C LEU A 75 -4.02 -7.97 9.67
N ASN A 76 -4.86 -8.79 10.28
CA ASN A 76 -6.10 -9.23 9.65
C ASN A 76 -7.07 -8.06 9.44
N GLU A 77 -7.25 -7.21 10.44
CA GLU A 77 -8.07 -5.99 10.32
C GLU A 77 -7.54 -5.06 9.21
N TYR A 78 -6.23 -4.93 9.13
CA TYR A 78 -5.60 -4.16 8.06
C TYR A 78 -5.85 -4.79 6.67
N CYS A 79 -5.70 -6.12 6.54
CA CYS A 79 -5.99 -6.83 5.29
C CYS A 79 -7.48 -6.76 4.92
N LEU A 80 -8.40 -6.75 5.90
CA LEU A 80 -9.82 -6.53 5.66
C LEU A 80 -10.06 -5.14 5.03
N LYS A 81 -9.50 -4.08 5.62
CA LYS A 81 -9.61 -2.72 5.06
C LYS A 81 -9.04 -2.65 3.63
N LEU A 82 -7.89 -3.27 3.37
CA LEU A 82 -7.30 -3.33 2.02
C LEU A 82 -8.22 -4.05 1.03
N SER A 83 -8.91 -5.09 1.45
CA SER A 83 -9.81 -5.87 0.59
C SER A 83 -11.09 -5.14 0.20
N GLU A 84 -11.45 -4.10 0.95
CA GLU A 84 -12.63 -3.26 0.71
C GLU A 84 -12.34 -2.12 -0.29
N LEU A 85 -11.06 -1.83 -0.56
CA LEU A 85 -10.67 -0.79 -1.51
C LEU A 85 -11.09 -1.16 -2.94
N SER A 86 -11.59 -0.17 -3.67
CA SER A 86 -11.74 -0.28 -5.12
C SER A 86 -10.38 -0.37 -5.82
N ASP A 87 -10.37 -0.77 -7.10
CA ASP A 87 -9.15 -0.84 -7.91
C ASP A 87 -8.39 0.51 -7.95
N TYR A 88 -9.13 1.63 -7.99
CA TYR A 88 -8.52 2.96 -7.97
C TYR A 88 -7.95 3.31 -6.60
N GLU A 89 -8.70 3.11 -5.52
CA GLU A 89 -8.22 3.38 -4.15
C GLU A 89 -6.99 2.53 -3.81
N SER A 90 -6.94 1.28 -4.27
CA SER A 90 -5.77 0.42 -4.11
C SER A 90 -4.53 0.99 -4.79
N LYS A 91 -4.68 1.59 -5.99
CA LYS A 91 -3.57 2.28 -6.67
C LYS A 91 -3.16 3.56 -5.96
N VAL A 92 -4.13 4.37 -5.50
CA VAL A 92 -3.86 5.57 -4.70
C VAL A 92 -3.09 5.19 -3.45
N TYR A 93 -3.55 4.17 -2.71
CA TYR A 93 -2.87 3.69 -1.52
C TYR A 93 -1.45 3.23 -1.82
N ALA A 94 -1.26 2.39 -2.85
CA ALA A 94 0.06 1.90 -3.23
C ALA A 94 1.03 3.03 -3.60
N ALA A 95 0.58 3.99 -4.44
CA ALA A 95 1.38 5.16 -4.81
C ALA A 95 1.72 6.05 -3.61
N ALA A 96 0.74 6.28 -2.72
CA ALA A 96 0.95 7.07 -1.51
C ALA A 96 1.96 6.40 -0.56
N VAL A 97 1.84 5.09 -0.34
CA VAL A 97 2.81 4.33 0.47
C VAL A 97 4.20 4.31 -0.15
N GLU A 98 4.30 4.15 -1.50
CA GLU A 98 5.59 4.20 -2.21
C GLU A 98 6.31 5.53 -1.99
N TYR A 99 5.58 6.65 -2.04
CA TYR A 99 6.19 7.98 -1.95
C TYR A 99 6.36 8.48 -0.51
N PHE A 100 5.31 8.40 0.32
CA PHE A 100 5.29 8.97 1.67
C PHE A 100 5.77 7.99 2.74
N GLY A 101 5.68 6.69 2.47
CA GLY A 101 5.89 5.63 3.45
C GLY A 101 4.60 5.26 4.20
N ARG A 102 4.47 3.98 4.56
CA ARG A 102 3.28 3.41 5.20
C ARG A 102 2.84 4.13 6.48
N ASP A 103 3.80 4.54 7.32
CA ASP A 103 3.51 5.17 8.61
C ASP A 103 2.83 6.54 8.48
N TYR A 104 2.80 7.10 7.27
CA TYR A 104 2.24 8.42 6.97
C TYR A 104 0.98 8.38 6.12
N VAL A 105 0.49 7.16 5.79
CA VAL A 105 -0.68 6.95 4.94
C VAL A 105 -1.70 6.10 5.68
N ASP A 106 -2.85 6.69 6.00
CA ASP A 106 -3.99 5.95 6.53
C ASP A 106 -4.91 5.52 5.39
N ILE A 107 -5.38 4.27 5.42
CA ILE A 107 -6.36 3.75 4.45
C ILE A 107 -7.67 4.55 4.49
N GLU A 108 -8.00 5.12 5.65
CA GLU A 108 -9.25 5.89 5.83
C GLU A 108 -9.15 7.31 5.27
N ASP A 109 -7.95 7.82 4.98
CA ASP A 109 -7.68 9.18 4.52
C ASP A 109 -7.25 9.25 3.03
N LEU A 110 -7.61 8.24 2.20
CA LEU A 110 -7.22 8.20 0.78
C LEU A 110 -7.79 9.33 -0.05
N ASP A 111 -8.88 9.95 0.38
CA ASP A 111 -9.46 11.16 -0.25
C ASP A 111 -8.53 12.39 -0.15
N ASP A 112 -7.52 12.35 0.74
CA ASP A 112 -6.48 13.38 0.84
C ASP A 112 -5.44 13.29 -0.29
N PHE A 113 -5.49 12.26 -1.12
CA PHE A 113 -4.49 12.01 -2.16
C PHE A 113 -5.10 12.04 -3.57
N ASN A 114 -4.37 12.64 -4.50
CA ASN A 114 -4.67 12.58 -5.93
C ASN A 114 -3.59 11.79 -6.66
N LEU A 115 -3.97 10.73 -7.37
CA LEU A 115 -3.09 9.97 -8.25
C LEU A 115 -3.40 10.31 -9.71
N TYR A 116 -2.38 10.76 -10.43
CA TYR A 116 -2.38 11.02 -11.86
C TYR A 116 -1.62 9.89 -12.57
N GLU A 117 -2.33 8.81 -12.92
CA GLU A 117 -1.73 7.56 -13.43
C GLU A 117 -0.92 7.75 -14.73
N ASP A 118 -1.34 8.67 -15.61
CA ASP A 118 -0.70 8.91 -16.90
C ASP A 118 0.47 9.92 -16.83
N ILE A 119 0.77 10.47 -15.65
CA ILE A 119 1.83 11.47 -15.45
C ILE A 119 3.06 10.78 -14.85
N THR A 120 4.07 10.53 -15.70
CA THR A 120 5.23 9.72 -15.34
C THR A 120 6.53 10.51 -15.24
N ASP A 121 6.55 11.73 -15.76
CA ASP A 121 7.73 12.61 -15.72
C ASP A 121 7.35 14.10 -15.66
N ASN A 122 8.36 14.96 -15.58
CA ASN A 122 8.15 16.41 -15.52
C ASN A 122 7.48 16.97 -16.77
N TYR A 123 7.73 16.39 -17.95
CA TYR A 123 7.10 16.88 -19.18
C TYR A 123 5.60 16.62 -19.14
N ASP A 124 5.18 15.40 -18.76
CA ASP A 124 3.77 15.04 -18.64
C ASP A 124 3.07 15.92 -17.61
N LEU A 125 3.71 16.14 -16.45
CA LEU A 125 3.18 16.99 -15.38
C LEU A 125 3.00 18.44 -15.85
N GLY A 126 4.01 18.98 -16.52
CA GLY A 126 3.95 20.34 -17.05
C GLY A 126 2.93 20.51 -18.18
N TYR A 127 2.79 19.50 -19.04
CA TYR A 127 1.79 19.50 -20.10
C TYR A 127 0.37 19.42 -19.52
N TYR A 128 0.13 18.52 -18.58
CA TYR A 128 -1.16 18.39 -17.90
C TYR A 128 -1.60 19.73 -17.28
N TRP A 129 -0.74 20.33 -16.45
CA TRP A 129 -1.09 21.57 -15.77
C TRP A 129 -1.24 22.75 -16.72
N ALA A 130 -0.40 22.86 -17.75
CA ALA A 130 -0.47 23.96 -18.70
C ALA A 130 -1.64 23.86 -19.68
N VAL A 131 -2.03 22.64 -20.09
CA VAL A 131 -2.93 22.43 -21.24
C VAL A 131 -4.22 21.74 -20.83
N GLU A 132 -4.15 20.68 -20.02
CA GLU A 132 -5.29 19.79 -19.76
C GLU A 132 -6.08 20.16 -18.50
N SER A 133 -5.42 20.65 -17.46
CA SER A 133 -6.05 21.00 -16.19
C SER A 133 -7.07 22.13 -16.26
N GLY A 134 -7.00 22.94 -17.32
CA GLY A 134 -7.82 24.14 -17.45
C GLY A 134 -7.41 25.32 -16.56
N CYS A 135 -6.30 25.21 -15.83
CA CYS A 135 -5.80 26.27 -14.96
C CYS A 135 -5.21 27.45 -15.76
N TYR A 136 -4.81 27.21 -17.01
CA TYR A 136 -4.20 28.23 -17.89
C TYR A 136 -4.92 28.29 -19.23
N GLU A 137 -5.11 29.51 -19.77
CA GLU A 137 -5.71 29.75 -21.11
C GLU A 137 -4.65 29.59 -22.21
N THR A 138 -4.02 28.43 -22.34
CA THR A 138 -2.93 28.18 -23.30
C THR A 138 -3.41 28.15 -24.76
N ASP A 139 -4.68 27.87 -25.03
CA ASP A 139 -5.28 27.89 -26.35
C ASP A 139 -5.16 29.26 -27.04
N ASN A 140 -5.07 30.35 -26.27
CA ASN A 140 -4.93 31.70 -26.75
C ASN A 140 -3.50 32.06 -27.14
N LEU A 141 -2.51 31.24 -26.87
CA LEU A 141 -1.09 31.53 -27.16
C LEU A 141 -0.72 31.34 -28.64
N GLY A 142 -1.54 30.66 -29.43
CA GLY A 142 -1.29 30.38 -30.83
C GLY A 142 0.10 29.77 -31.06
N THR A 143 0.93 30.44 -31.86
CA THR A 143 2.29 29.93 -32.17
C THR A 143 3.20 29.91 -30.96
N LEU A 144 2.99 30.76 -29.95
CA LEU A 144 3.83 30.84 -28.76
C LEU A 144 3.68 29.59 -27.87
N GLY A 145 2.54 28.90 -27.90
CA GLY A 145 2.35 27.64 -27.17
C GLY A 145 3.37 26.56 -27.54
N ARG A 146 3.95 26.63 -28.75
CA ARG A 146 4.99 25.66 -29.18
C ARG A 146 6.36 25.91 -28.55
N TYR A 147 6.53 27.02 -27.84
CA TYR A 147 7.78 27.40 -27.16
C TYR A 147 7.67 27.26 -25.64
N ILE A 148 6.57 26.72 -25.12
CA ILE A 148 6.46 26.39 -23.69
C ILE A 148 7.39 25.23 -23.39
N ASP A 149 8.24 25.43 -22.40
CA ASP A 149 9.11 24.38 -21.83
C ASP A 149 8.34 23.63 -20.74
N TYR A 150 7.57 22.61 -21.18
CA TYR A 150 6.74 21.80 -20.26
C TYR A 150 7.58 21.03 -19.24
N GLU A 151 8.79 20.59 -19.62
CA GLU A 151 9.74 19.91 -18.72
C GLU A 151 10.17 20.83 -17.57
N ALA A 152 10.55 22.07 -17.89
CA ALA A 152 10.93 23.04 -16.86
C ALA A 152 9.74 23.42 -15.98
N PHE A 153 8.56 23.61 -16.58
CA PHE A 153 7.35 23.97 -15.85
C PHE A 153 6.89 22.84 -14.91
N GLY A 154 6.87 21.58 -15.40
CA GLY A 154 6.48 20.43 -14.58
C GLY A 154 7.46 20.17 -13.44
N ARG A 155 8.77 20.36 -13.67
CA ARG A 155 9.76 20.27 -12.59
C ARG A 155 9.48 21.30 -11.48
N ASP A 156 9.14 22.52 -11.84
CA ASP A 156 8.85 23.56 -10.87
C ASP A 156 7.57 23.21 -10.07
N ILE A 157 6.53 22.66 -10.74
CA ILE A 157 5.32 22.13 -10.09
C ILE A 157 5.67 20.99 -9.14
N ALA A 158 6.47 19.99 -9.58
CA ALA A 158 6.86 18.87 -8.75
C ALA A 158 7.61 19.27 -7.48
N ILE A 159 8.41 20.37 -7.53
CA ILE A 159 9.12 20.92 -6.37
C ILE A 159 8.15 21.58 -5.38
N GLU A 160 7.08 22.21 -5.88
CA GLU A 160 6.10 22.93 -5.04
C GLU A 160 4.99 22.00 -4.52
N ALA A 161 4.75 20.86 -5.18
CA ALA A 161 3.75 19.89 -4.78
C ALA A 161 4.15 19.17 -3.49
N ASN A 162 3.15 18.84 -2.66
CA ASN A 162 3.33 17.90 -1.56
C ASN A 162 3.17 16.47 -2.10
N GLY A 163 4.12 16.02 -2.96
CA GLY A 163 3.99 14.77 -3.68
C GLY A 163 5.18 14.50 -4.60
N GLY A 164 5.06 13.49 -5.46
CA GLY A 164 6.11 13.12 -6.40
C GLY A 164 5.74 11.96 -7.32
N PHE A 165 6.73 11.56 -8.13
CA PHE A 165 6.59 10.45 -9.08
C PHE A 165 6.75 9.10 -8.38
N THR A 166 5.88 8.17 -8.75
CA THR A 166 5.87 6.77 -8.30
C THR A 166 5.85 5.83 -9.50
N SER A 167 5.92 4.54 -9.26
CA SER A 167 5.76 3.52 -10.30
C SER A 167 4.35 3.54 -10.93
N LEU A 168 3.35 4.14 -10.26
CA LEU A 168 1.96 4.20 -10.68
C LEU A 168 1.55 5.57 -11.26
N GLY A 169 2.44 6.56 -11.27
CA GLY A 169 2.17 7.91 -11.74
C GLY A 169 2.61 8.99 -10.76
N PHE A 170 2.10 10.21 -10.89
CA PHE A 170 2.36 11.31 -9.97
C PHE A 170 1.30 11.31 -8.86
N ILE A 171 1.76 11.28 -7.61
CA ILE A 171 0.90 11.35 -6.42
C ILE A 171 1.12 12.67 -5.69
N GLU A 172 0.04 13.29 -5.23
CA GLU A 172 0.13 14.46 -4.34
C GLU A 172 -0.88 14.34 -3.20
N ARG A 173 -0.51 14.90 -2.05
CA ARG A 173 -1.41 15.05 -0.91
C ARG A 173 -1.99 16.46 -0.90
N CYS A 174 -3.33 16.57 -0.88
CA CYS A 174 -4.11 17.81 -0.91
C CYS A 174 -4.12 18.54 0.43
#